data_42fd815e9e504a9466a426aae9aa0476
#
_entry.id   42fd815e9e504a9466a426aae9aa0476
#
_cell.length_a   1.000
_cell.length_b   1.000
_cell.length_c   1.000
_cell.angle_alpha   90.00
_cell.angle_beta   90.00
_cell.angle_gamma   90.00
#
_symmetry.space_group_name_H-M   'P 1'
#
loop_
_entity.id
_entity.type
_entity.pdbx_description
1 polymer ?
#
loop_
_entity_poly.entity_id
_entity_poly.type
_entity_poly.pdbx_seq_one_letter_code
_entity_poly.pdbx_strand_id
1 'polypeptide(L)' 'NEFEWTKLIYNSEYSFQPKVGVKYYLYQRKDMSSFLSLISPNEWDKKLIGKFRLRSDGRWVLEN' A
#
# COMPACT_ATOMS: atom_id res chain seq x y z
N ASN A 1 10.11 -7.82 16.98
CA ASN A 1 10.10 -8.04 15.55
C ASN A 1 9.20 -7.06 14.85
N GLU A 2 9.79 -6.23 14.06
CA GLU A 2 9.01 -5.27 13.28
C GLU A 2 8.61 -5.87 11.95
N PHE A 3 7.36 -5.66 11.61
CA PHE A 3 6.87 -6.11 10.33
C PHE A 3 7.44 -5.21 9.22
N GLU A 4 7.94 -5.83 8.16
CA GLU A 4 8.61 -5.11 7.09
C GLU A 4 7.59 -4.70 6.02
N TRP A 5 6.98 -3.54 6.20
CA TRP A 5 5.97 -3.03 5.25
C TRP A 5 6.56 -2.76 3.87
N THR A 6 7.79 -2.25 3.84
CA THR A 6 8.45 -1.96 2.57
C THR A 6 8.55 -3.21 1.70
N LYS A 7 8.94 -4.33 2.31
CA LYS A 7 9.10 -5.58 1.59
C LYS A 7 7.74 -6.09 1.10
N LEU A 8 6.71 -5.99 1.95
CA LEU A 8 5.36 -6.41 1.56
C LEU A 8 4.86 -5.61 0.36
N ILE A 9 5.05 -4.31 0.38
CA ILE A 9 4.55 -3.45 -0.69
C ILE A 9 5.33 -3.67 -1.98
N TYR A 10 6.63 -3.89 -1.91
CA TYR A 10 7.40 -4.20 -3.10
C TYR A 10 6.96 -5.51 -3.76
N ASN A 11 6.43 -6.43 -2.97
CA ASN A 11 5.91 -7.69 -3.50
C ASN A 11 4.44 -7.60 -3.92
N SER A 12 3.81 -6.45 -3.69
CA SER A 12 2.43 -6.25 -4.11
C SER A 12 2.39 -5.76 -5.56
N GLU A 13 1.19 -5.74 -6.11
CA GLU A 13 0.99 -5.33 -7.49
C GLU A 13 0.60 -3.87 -7.55
N TYR A 14 1.25 -3.10 -8.44
CA TYR A 14 0.79 -1.75 -8.76
C TYR A 14 1.20 -1.42 -10.18
N SER A 15 0.32 -0.71 -10.88
CA SER A 15 0.50 -0.41 -12.30
C SER A 15 0.98 1.03 -12.53
N PHE A 16 1.38 1.72 -11.48
CA PHE A 16 1.84 3.10 -11.56
C PHE A 16 3.16 3.26 -10.82
N GLN A 17 3.85 4.37 -11.07
CA GLN A 17 5.10 4.68 -10.38
C GLN A 17 4.78 5.43 -9.09
N PRO A 18 5.00 4.83 -7.92
CA PRO A 18 4.71 5.53 -6.66
C PRO A 18 5.58 6.76 -6.49
N LYS A 19 4.99 7.82 -5.96
CA LYS A 19 5.69 9.08 -5.74
C LYS A 19 5.88 9.34 -4.26
N VAL A 20 7.01 9.94 -3.92
CA VAL A 20 7.34 10.30 -2.54
C VAL A 20 6.32 11.31 -2.02
N GLY A 21 5.87 11.11 -0.79
CA GLY A 21 4.97 12.04 -0.12
C GLY A 21 3.50 11.86 -0.42
N VAL A 22 3.16 10.97 -1.34
CA VAL A 22 1.77 10.71 -1.72
C VAL A 22 1.24 9.55 -0.88
N LYS A 23 0.00 9.66 -0.43
CA LYS A 23 -0.65 8.61 0.35
C LYS A 23 -1.26 7.56 -0.57
N TYR A 24 -1.00 6.30 -0.27
CA TYR A 24 -1.54 5.18 -1.03
C TYR A 24 -2.25 4.23 -0.09
N TYR A 25 -3.13 3.39 -0.67
CA TYR A 25 -3.90 2.41 0.07
C TYR A 25 -3.51 1.01 -0.40
N LEU A 26 -3.20 0.13 0.54
CA LEU A 26 -2.86 -1.25 0.23
C LEU A 26 -4.06 -2.14 0.50
N TYR A 27 -4.48 -2.89 -0.50
CA TYR A 27 -5.66 -3.76 -0.42
C TYR A 27 -5.26 -5.21 -0.61
N GLN A 28 -6.12 -6.10 -0.14
CA GLN A 28 -5.92 -7.52 -0.28
C GLN A 28 -7.01 -8.11 -1.16
N ARG A 29 -6.60 -8.95 -2.12
CA ARG A 29 -7.53 -9.66 -2.98
C ARG A 29 -8.01 -10.94 -2.31
N LYS A 30 -8.99 -11.58 -2.93
CA LYS A 30 -9.54 -12.83 -2.40
C LYS A 30 -8.52 -13.96 -2.39
N ASP A 31 -7.56 -13.93 -3.30
CA ASP A 31 -6.51 -14.94 -3.36
C ASP A 31 -5.33 -14.63 -2.44
N MET A 32 -5.50 -13.67 -1.55
CA MET A 32 -4.51 -13.25 -0.56
C MET A 32 -3.37 -12.41 -1.11
N SER A 33 -3.34 -12.13 -2.40
CA SER A 33 -2.36 -11.20 -2.96
C SER A 33 -2.73 -9.77 -2.59
N SER A 34 -1.77 -8.85 -2.66
CA SER A 34 -2.01 -7.46 -2.34
C SER A 34 -1.78 -6.57 -3.54
N PHE A 35 -2.43 -5.41 -3.52
CA PHE A 35 -2.22 -4.41 -4.56
C PHE A 35 -2.32 -3.01 -3.97
N LEU A 36 -1.60 -2.09 -4.58
CA LEU A 36 -1.54 -0.70 -4.14
C LEU A 36 -2.47 0.14 -5.01
N SER A 37 -3.17 1.09 -4.40
CA SER A 37 -4.15 1.90 -5.13
C SER A 37 -4.24 3.30 -4.56
N LEU A 38 -4.73 4.23 -5.38
CA LEU A 38 -5.04 5.59 -4.95
C LEU A 38 -6.50 5.73 -4.51
N ILE A 39 -7.30 4.72 -4.73
CA ILE A 39 -8.73 4.76 -4.42
C ILE A 39 -8.93 4.56 -2.92
N SER A 40 -9.68 5.46 -2.29
CA SER A 40 -9.91 5.37 -0.86
C SER A 40 -10.91 4.25 -0.53
N PRO A 41 -10.86 3.71 0.71
CA PRO A 41 -11.68 2.54 1.04
C PRO A 41 -13.17 2.78 1.08
N ASN A 42 -13.60 4.04 1.17
CA ASN A 42 -15.05 4.32 1.15
C ASN A 42 -15.62 4.42 -0.26
N GLU A 43 -14.80 4.22 -1.29
CA GLU A 43 -15.25 4.30 -2.66
C GLU A 43 -15.47 2.94 -3.30
N TRP A 44 -15.03 1.88 -2.65
CA TRP A 44 -15.24 0.54 -3.16
C TRP A 44 -15.19 -0.47 -2.01
N ASP A 45 -15.48 -1.72 -2.34
CA ASP A 45 -15.72 -2.77 -1.37
C ASP A 45 -14.55 -3.75 -1.30
N LYS A 46 -13.35 -3.23 -1.17
CA LYS A 46 -12.13 -4.03 -1.09
C LYS A 46 -11.61 -4.05 0.33
N LYS A 47 -10.89 -5.12 0.67
CA LYS A 47 -10.32 -5.25 2.01
C LYS A 47 -9.06 -4.41 2.12
N LEU A 48 -9.09 -3.41 3.00
CA LEU A 48 -7.97 -2.51 3.22
C LEU A 48 -6.98 -3.13 4.21
N ILE A 49 -5.71 -3.21 3.81
CA ILE A 49 -4.65 -3.62 4.73
C ILE A 49 -4.16 -2.41 5.53
N GLY A 50 -3.95 -1.28 4.86
CA GLY A 50 -3.52 -0.08 5.54
C GLY A 50 -3.28 1.07 4.58
N LYS A 51 -3.01 2.23 5.15
CA LYS A 51 -2.64 3.43 4.41
C LYS A 51 -1.15 3.64 4.52
N PHE A 52 -0.49 3.92 3.41
CA PHE A 52 0.96 4.02 3.40
C PHE A 52 1.42 5.25 2.63
N ARG A 53 2.59 5.74 2.99
CA ARG A 53 3.23 6.83 2.30
C ARG A 53 4.68 6.45 2.00
N LEU A 54 5.14 6.75 0.80
CA LEU A 54 6.50 6.50 0.39
C LEU A 54 7.41 7.61 0.88
N ARG A 55 8.45 7.26 1.61
CA ARG A 55 9.44 8.22 2.09
C ARG A 55 10.51 8.45 1.03
N SER A 56 11.24 9.56 1.20
CA SER A 56 12.28 9.91 0.25
C SER A 56 13.45 8.92 0.24
N ASP A 57 13.58 8.11 1.28
CA ASP A 57 14.62 7.09 1.34
C ASP A 57 14.18 5.75 0.75
N GLY A 58 13.00 5.71 0.14
CA GLY A 58 12.48 4.50 -0.49
C GLY A 58 11.71 3.58 0.43
N ARG A 59 11.50 3.97 1.66
CA ARG A 59 10.77 3.16 2.62
C ARG A 59 9.30 3.53 2.68
N TRP A 60 8.47 2.55 2.95
CA TRP A 60 7.04 2.75 3.12
C TRP A 60 6.69 2.83 4.59
N VAL A 61 5.86 3.80 4.96
CA VAL A 61 5.46 4.04 6.34
C VAL A 61 3.97 3.88 6.45
N LEU A 62 3.54 3.14 7.48
CA LEU A 62 2.12 2.98 7.76
C LEU A 62 1.56 4.28 8.32
N GLU A 63 0.46 4.75 7.74
CA GLU A 63 -0.22 5.98 8.15
C GLU A 63 -1.67 5.68 8.45
N ASN A 64 -2.02 5.65 9.69
CA ASN A 64 -3.41 5.46 10.09
C ASN A 64 -3.99 6.72 10.69
#